data_6a5ecf37191737866f5bb5c05d56221c
#
_entry.id   6a5ecf37191737866f5bb5c05d56221c
#
_cell.length_a   1.000
_cell.length_b   1.000
_cell.length_c   1.000
_cell.angle_alpha   90.00
_cell.angle_beta   90.00
_cell.angle_gamma   90.00
#
_symmetry.space_group_name_H-M   'P 1'
#
loop_
_entity.id
_entity.type
_entity.pdbx_description
1 polymer ?
#
loop_
_entity_poly.entity_id
_entity_poly.type
_entity_poly.pdbx_seq_one_letter_code
_entity_poly.pdbx_strand_id
1 'polypeptide(L)'
;MRLAGYGFVVAAPEIYHRLEKPGTAIAFDDAGRTRGLEDAGKTTVAEFDRDCRAVLDYLAQHARVAPSKLGAAGFCIGGHLSFRAALQPDVRATVCFYGTGIHDGKLGKDLDAGSLQRAGDIKGELLMIFGESDPHVPKEGREKIRAALQQAGVKYRVKLYPAEHAFMRDEGARYDPECTDMAFADMIHLYRSTFGESSRATP
;
A
#
# COMPACT_ATOMS: atom_id res chain seq x y z
N MET A 1 4.35 5.90 13.14
CA MET A 1 3.80 6.67 14.28
C MET A 1 2.74 7.71 13.85
N ARG A 2 2.93 8.43 12.73
CA ARG A 2 1.98 9.49 12.27
C ARG A 2 0.53 8.97 12.17
N LEU A 3 0.27 7.83 11.52
CA LEU A 3 -1.08 7.27 11.35
C LEU A 3 -1.75 6.92 12.70
N ALA A 4 -1.00 6.36 13.65
CA ALA A 4 -1.52 6.06 14.99
C ALA A 4 -1.98 7.33 15.75
N GLY A 5 -1.31 8.48 15.53
CA GLY A 5 -1.70 9.77 16.07
C GLY A 5 -3.10 10.25 15.61
N TYR A 6 -3.64 9.70 14.52
CA TYR A 6 -4.99 9.96 14.03
C TYR A 6 -6.05 9.04 14.63
N GLY A 7 -5.70 8.20 15.61
CA GLY A 7 -6.63 7.32 16.32
C GLY A 7 -6.75 5.91 15.75
N PHE A 8 -5.87 5.51 14.81
CA PHE A 8 -5.87 4.16 14.26
C PHE A 8 -4.95 3.22 15.04
N VAL A 9 -5.37 1.98 15.23
CA VAL A 9 -4.45 0.88 15.58
C VAL A 9 -3.69 0.49 14.31
N VAL A 10 -2.37 0.49 14.38
CA VAL A 10 -1.52 0.25 13.22
C VAL A 10 -0.62 -0.96 13.47
N ALA A 11 -0.70 -1.94 12.57
CA ALA A 11 0.25 -3.04 12.48
C ALA A 11 1.14 -2.84 11.24
N ALA A 12 2.45 -2.92 11.42
CA ALA A 12 3.45 -2.83 10.36
C ALA A 12 4.22 -4.15 10.32
N PRO A 13 3.87 -5.08 9.43
CA PRO A 13 4.55 -6.37 9.34
C PRO A 13 5.97 -6.22 8.79
N GLU A 14 6.90 -7.00 9.32
CA GLU A 14 8.23 -7.17 8.74
C GLU A 14 8.12 -8.11 7.53
N ILE A 15 8.01 -7.55 6.35
CA ILE A 15 7.71 -8.31 5.12
C ILE A 15 8.79 -9.33 4.72
N TYR A 16 10.00 -9.22 5.28
CA TYR A 16 11.12 -10.14 5.06
C TYR A 16 11.48 -10.97 6.31
N HIS A 17 10.55 -11.13 7.26
CA HIS A 17 10.79 -11.82 8.53
C HIS A 17 11.29 -13.29 8.40
N ARG A 18 11.15 -13.91 7.23
CA ARG A 18 11.70 -15.25 6.95
C ARG A 18 13.17 -15.24 6.59
N LEU A 19 13.66 -14.10 6.16
CA LEU A 19 15.02 -13.91 5.63
C LEU A 19 15.87 -13.07 6.58
N GLU A 20 15.21 -12.18 7.33
CA GLU A 20 15.82 -11.23 8.22
C GLU A 20 15.53 -11.55 9.70
N LYS A 21 16.47 -11.15 10.58
CA LYS A 21 16.22 -11.27 12.02
C LYS A 21 15.12 -10.29 12.46
N PRO A 22 14.26 -10.67 13.42
CA PRO A 22 13.25 -9.77 13.94
C PRO A 22 13.87 -8.41 14.38
N GLY A 23 13.22 -7.31 14.01
CA GLY A 23 13.66 -5.95 14.30
C GLY A 23 14.76 -5.43 13.36
N THR A 24 15.12 -6.16 12.30
CA THR A 24 16.09 -5.68 11.31
C THR A 24 15.51 -4.50 10.54
N ALA A 25 16.14 -3.33 10.64
CA ALA A 25 15.92 -2.22 9.73
C ALA A 25 16.97 -2.26 8.62
N ILE A 26 16.53 -2.54 7.38
CA ILE A 26 17.43 -2.47 6.23
C ILE A 26 17.76 -0.99 5.98
N ALA A 27 19.05 -0.66 5.94
CA ALA A 27 19.54 0.71 5.80
C ALA A 27 19.09 1.33 4.46
N PHE A 28 18.97 2.67 4.47
CA PHE A 28 18.64 3.42 3.25
C PHE A 28 19.93 3.89 2.56
N ASP A 29 20.67 2.92 2.02
CA ASP A 29 21.87 3.10 1.22
C ASP A 29 21.92 2.07 0.09
N ASP A 30 22.97 2.07 -0.72
CA ASP A 30 23.11 1.14 -1.86
C ASP A 30 23.20 -0.32 -1.40
N ALA A 31 23.84 -0.60 -0.27
CA ALA A 31 23.92 -1.95 0.29
C ALA A 31 22.55 -2.44 0.77
N GLY A 32 21.82 -1.60 1.49
CA GLY A 32 20.46 -1.90 1.94
C GLY A 32 19.47 -2.02 0.77
N ARG A 33 19.62 -1.21 -0.28
CA ARG A 33 18.85 -1.36 -1.51
C ARG A 33 19.10 -2.73 -2.16
N THR A 34 20.35 -3.14 -2.30
CA THR A 34 20.73 -4.45 -2.86
C THR A 34 20.10 -5.57 -2.03
N ARG A 35 20.28 -5.52 -0.71
CA ARG A 35 19.71 -6.49 0.24
C ARG A 35 18.20 -6.58 0.14
N GLY A 36 17.49 -5.44 0.13
CA GLY A 36 16.03 -5.41 0.03
C GLY A 36 15.51 -5.97 -1.30
N LEU A 37 16.23 -5.76 -2.41
CA LEU A 37 15.89 -6.35 -3.71
C LEU A 37 16.13 -7.87 -3.73
N GLU A 38 17.21 -8.35 -3.11
CA GLU A 38 17.46 -9.79 -2.95
C GLU A 38 16.38 -10.47 -2.11
N ASP A 39 15.98 -9.87 -0.99
CA ASP A 39 14.94 -10.39 -0.12
C ASP A 39 13.57 -10.41 -0.83
N ALA A 40 13.25 -9.35 -1.55
CA ALA A 40 12.07 -9.32 -2.40
C ALA A 40 12.11 -10.47 -3.43
N GLY A 41 13.23 -10.64 -4.14
CA GLY A 41 13.41 -11.70 -5.15
C GLY A 41 13.38 -13.13 -4.60
N LYS A 42 13.43 -13.31 -3.28
CA LYS A 42 13.31 -14.61 -2.60
C LYS A 42 11.91 -14.89 -2.05
N THR A 43 11.08 -13.85 -1.88
CA THR A 43 9.75 -13.95 -1.26
C THR A 43 8.68 -14.13 -2.33
N THR A 44 7.81 -15.09 -2.16
CA THR A 44 6.70 -15.39 -3.09
C THR A 44 5.44 -14.59 -2.75
N VAL A 45 4.56 -14.40 -3.75
CA VAL A 45 3.23 -13.81 -3.56
C VAL A 45 2.41 -14.58 -2.53
N ALA A 46 2.49 -15.91 -2.54
CA ALA A 46 1.77 -16.74 -1.58
C ALA A 46 2.24 -16.53 -0.13
N GLU A 47 3.51 -16.21 0.07
CA GLU A 47 4.05 -15.84 1.39
C GLU A 47 3.54 -14.49 1.84
N PHE A 48 3.60 -13.48 0.97
CA PHE A 48 3.03 -12.16 1.26
C PHE A 48 1.52 -12.24 1.59
N ASP A 49 0.75 -13.01 0.83
CA ASP A 49 -0.70 -13.15 1.06
C ASP A 49 -1.00 -13.83 2.40
N ARG A 50 -0.23 -14.87 2.80
CA ARG A 50 -0.36 -15.49 4.11
C ARG A 50 -0.05 -14.53 5.25
N ASP A 51 1.02 -13.75 5.12
CA ASP A 51 1.41 -12.77 6.13
C ASP A 51 0.36 -11.67 6.25
N CYS A 52 -0.15 -11.19 5.11
CA CYS A 52 -1.25 -10.23 5.08
C CYS A 52 -2.47 -10.78 5.83
N ARG A 53 -2.88 -12.02 5.56
CA ARG A 53 -4.02 -12.64 6.25
C ARG A 53 -3.77 -12.75 7.75
N ALA A 54 -2.59 -13.18 8.17
CA ALA A 54 -2.24 -13.29 9.59
C ALA A 54 -2.31 -11.93 10.32
N VAL A 55 -1.85 -10.85 9.68
CA VAL A 55 -1.95 -9.49 10.24
C VAL A 55 -3.39 -9.02 10.33
N LEU A 56 -4.21 -9.28 9.32
CA LEU A 56 -5.63 -8.91 9.33
C LEU A 56 -6.39 -9.68 10.42
N ASP A 57 -6.11 -10.98 10.60
CA ASP A 57 -6.70 -11.81 11.66
C ASP A 57 -6.29 -11.32 13.06
N TYR A 58 -5.01 -10.94 13.23
CA TYR A 58 -4.54 -10.34 14.48
C TYR A 58 -5.26 -9.03 14.79
N LEU A 59 -5.39 -8.14 13.79
CA LEU A 59 -6.09 -6.87 13.97
C LEU A 59 -7.57 -7.08 14.27
N ALA A 60 -8.24 -8.01 13.59
CA ALA A 60 -9.65 -8.30 13.81
C ALA A 60 -9.97 -8.81 15.23
N GLN A 61 -8.99 -9.45 15.88
CA GLN A 61 -9.09 -9.94 17.26
C GLN A 61 -8.62 -8.91 18.30
N HIS A 62 -8.01 -7.82 17.87
CA HIS A 62 -7.47 -6.83 18.80
C HIS A 62 -8.58 -6.01 19.45
N ALA A 63 -8.60 -5.91 20.80
CA ALA A 63 -9.69 -5.32 21.60
C ALA A 63 -10.05 -3.86 21.24
N ARG A 64 -9.13 -3.11 20.61
CA ARG A 64 -9.37 -1.71 20.20
C ARG A 64 -9.74 -1.57 18.72
N VAL A 65 -9.92 -2.67 18.01
CA VAL A 65 -10.22 -2.68 16.56
C VAL A 65 -11.64 -3.15 16.35
N ALA A 66 -12.42 -2.41 15.55
CA ALA A 66 -13.67 -2.91 15.03
C ALA A 66 -13.37 -3.81 13.81
N PRO A 67 -13.71 -5.11 13.83
CA PRO A 67 -13.35 -6.04 12.74
C PRO A 67 -13.89 -5.62 11.35
N SER A 68 -14.97 -4.83 11.32
CA SER A 68 -15.53 -4.27 10.09
C SER A 68 -14.81 -3.03 9.55
N LYS A 69 -13.77 -2.55 10.24
CA LYS A 69 -13.03 -1.30 9.93
C LYS A 69 -11.54 -1.59 9.64
N LEU A 70 -11.26 -2.65 8.90
CA LEU A 70 -9.90 -2.97 8.47
C LEU A 70 -9.52 -2.21 7.20
N GLY A 71 -8.31 -1.70 7.16
CA GLY A 71 -7.73 -1.02 6.01
C GLY A 71 -6.26 -1.34 5.83
N ALA A 72 -5.73 -1.01 4.66
CA ALA A 72 -4.34 -1.21 4.33
C ALA A 72 -3.72 0.03 3.68
N ALA A 73 -2.45 0.28 3.95
CA ALA A 73 -1.65 1.27 3.23
C ALA A 73 -0.24 0.74 3.00
N GLY A 74 0.35 1.10 1.87
CA GLY A 74 1.72 0.71 1.58
C GLY A 74 2.37 1.57 0.50
N PHE A 75 3.69 1.54 0.48
CA PHE A 75 4.56 2.41 -0.32
C PHE A 75 5.46 1.56 -1.21
N CYS A 76 5.67 1.94 -2.46
CA CYS A 76 6.52 1.21 -3.40
C CYS A 76 6.09 -0.26 -3.54
N ILE A 77 6.95 -1.24 -3.24
CA ILE A 77 6.53 -2.66 -3.14
C ILE A 77 5.38 -2.83 -2.14
N GLY A 78 5.41 -2.11 -1.01
CA GLY A 78 4.31 -2.09 -0.04
C GLY A 78 3.00 -1.55 -0.63
N GLY A 79 3.05 -0.67 -1.64
CA GLY A 79 1.88 -0.24 -2.39
C GLY A 79 1.24 -1.38 -3.19
N HIS A 80 2.04 -2.30 -3.72
CA HIS A 80 1.52 -3.53 -4.34
C HIS A 80 0.98 -4.50 -3.27
N LEU A 81 1.69 -4.65 -2.14
CA LEU A 81 1.22 -5.49 -1.04
C LEU A 81 -0.11 -4.98 -0.46
N SER A 82 -0.31 -3.67 -0.37
CA SER A 82 -1.60 -3.12 0.05
C SER A 82 -2.70 -3.36 -0.99
N PHE A 83 -2.38 -3.32 -2.31
CA PHE A 83 -3.31 -3.75 -3.34
C PHE A 83 -3.74 -5.21 -3.15
N ARG A 84 -2.79 -6.10 -2.81
CA ARG A 84 -3.11 -7.50 -2.49
C ARG A 84 -3.93 -7.64 -1.22
N ALA A 85 -3.67 -6.81 -0.22
CA ALA A 85 -4.52 -6.75 0.98
C ALA A 85 -5.97 -6.36 0.63
N ALA A 86 -6.18 -5.47 -0.35
CA ALA A 86 -7.51 -5.10 -0.82
C ALA A 86 -8.30 -6.27 -1.43
N LEU A 87 -7.62 -7.33 -1.90
CA LEU A 87 -8.27 -8.55 -2.40
C LEU A 87 -8.94 -9.37 -1.29
N GLN A 88 -8.64 -9.06 -0.02
CA GLN A 88 -9.27 -9.72 1.13
C GLN A 88 -10.66 -9.11 1.37
N PRO A 89 -11.71 -9.91 1.56
CA PRO A 89 -13.10 -9.42 1.58
C PRO A 89 -13.43 -8.53 2.79
N ASP A 90 -12.65 -8.60 3.85
CA ASP A 90 -12.79 -7.84 5.08
C ASP A 90 -12.04 -6.49 5.07
N VAL A 91 -11.20 -6.23 4.07
CA VAL A 91 -10.52 -4.95 3.90
C VAL A 91 -11.45 -3.93 3.23
N ARG A 92 -11.75 -2.83 3.93
CA ARG A 92 -12.76 -1.85 3.53
C ARG A 92 -12.20 -0.60 2.88
N ALA A 93 -10.95 -0.25 3.18
CA ALA A 93 -10.28 0.92 2.61
C ALA A 93 -8.79 0.62 2.39
N THR A 94 -8.29 0.93 1.21
CA THR A 94 -6.88 0.68 0.88
C THR A 94 -6.26 1.87 0.19
N VAL A 95 -5.02 2.19 0.55
CA VAL A 95 -4.21 3.22 -0.13
C VAL A 95 -2.92 2.59 -0.65
N CYS A 96 -2.73 2.70 -1.96
CA CYS A 96 -1.53 2.24 -2.64
C CYS A 96 -0.71 3.47 -3.06
N PHE A 97 0.37 3.76 -2.35
CA PHE A 97 1.29 4.83 -2.70
C PHE A 97 2.33 4.31 -3.69
N TYR A 98 2.32 4.85 -4.90
CA TYR A 98 3.25 4.53 -6.01
C TYR A 98 3.61 3.03 -6.09
N GLY A 99 2.59 2.17 -6.03
CA GLY A 99 2.75 0.72 -5.99
C GLY A 99 3.42 0.16 -7.24
N THR A 100 4.63 -0.37 -7.07
CA THR A 100 5.43 -0.93 -8.17
C THR A 100 4.94 -2.33 -8.53
N GLY A 101 5.11 -2.72 -9.80
CA GLY A 101 4.83 -4.07 -10.26
C GLY A 101 3.34 -4.41 -10.44
N ILE A 102 2.40 -3.57 -10.00
CA ILE A 102 0.96 -3.83 -10.18
C ILE A 102 0.60 -3.91 -11.67
N HIS A 103 1.14 -2.99 -12.48
CA HIS A 103 0.83 -2.87 -13.90
C HIS A 103 1.46 -3.95 -14.78
N ASP A 104 2.60 -4.50 -14.40
CA ASP A 104 3.33 -5.52 -15.14
C ASP A 104 3.27 -6.92 -14.52
N GLY A 105 2.58 -7.04 -13.37
CA GLY A 105 2.33 -8.30 -12.69
C GLY A 105 3.48 -8.80 -11.82
N LYS A 106 4.59 -8.06 -11.68
CA LYS A 106 5.76 -8.53 -10.93
C LYS A 106 5.63 -8.21 -9.45
N LEU A 107 5.79 -9.23 -8.61
CA LEU A 107 5.85 -9.04 -7.16
C LEU A 107 6.74 -10.10 -6.52
N GLY A 108 7.79 -9.64 -5.85
CA GLY A 108 8.72 -10.56 -5.22
C GLY A 108 9.40 -11.48 -6.23
N LYS A 109 9.37 -12.77 -5.97
CA LYS A 109 9.90 -13.82 -6.86
C LYS A 109 9.01 -14.09 -8.07
N ASP A 110 7.72 -13.75 -7.98
CA ASP A 110 6.74 -14.12 -9.00
C ASP A 110 6.69 -13.07 -10.13
N LEU A 111 6.79 -13.54 -11.36
CA LEU A 111 6.73 -12.70 -12.57
C LEU A 111 5.29 -12.43 -13.02
N ASP A 112 4.31 -13.16 -12.48
CA ASP A 112 2.88 -12.92 -12.63
C ASP A 112 2.16 -13.12 -11.28
N ALA A 113 1.99 -12.03 -10.56
CA ALA A 113 1.31 -12.02 -9.27
C ALA A 113 -0.22 -12.17 -9.38
N GLY A 114 -0.79 -12.05 -10.57
CA GLY A 114 -2.23 -12.13 -10.80
C GLY A 114 -3.04 -11.00 -10.13
N SER A 115 -2.39 -9.89 -9.72
CA SER A 115 -3.06 -8.86 -8.91
C SER A 115 -4.16 -8.14 -9.65
N LEU A 116 -3.93 -7.71 -10.89
CA LEU A 116 -4.96 -7.03 -11.69
C LEU A 116 -6.06 -7.99 -12.17
N GLN A 117 -5.71 -9.24 -12.46
CA GLN A 117 -6.66 -10.28 -12.84
C GLN A 117 -7.68 -10.57 -11.73
N ARG A 118 -7.26 -10.35 -10.47
CA ARG A 118 -8.09 -10.53 -9.28
C ARG A 118 -8.76 -9.24 -8.78
N ALA A 119 -8.67 -8.14 -9.52
CA ALA A 119 -9.26 -6.87 -9.09
C ALA A 119 -10.74 -6.97 -8.69
N GLY A 120 -11.51 -7.88 -9.30
CA GLY A 120 -12.92 -8.15 -8.95
C GLY A 120 -13.16 -8.69 -7.54
N ASP A 121 -12.10 -9.17 -6.85
CA ASP A 121 -12.17 -9.60 -5.47
C ASP A 121 -12.25 -8.41 -4.50
N ILE A 122 -11.82 -7.21 -4.91
CA ILE A 122 -11.82 -6.00 -4.08
C ILE A 122 -13.25 -5.59 -3.74
N LYS A 123 -13.57 -5.54 -2.44
CA LYS A 123 -14.91 -5.16 -1.93
C LYS A 123 -14.90 -3.78 -1.26
N GLY A 124 -13.73 -3.30 -0.87
CA GLY A 124 -13.53 -1.99 -0.25
C GLY A 124 -13.31 -0.87 -1.27
N GLU A 125 -13.06 0.34 -0.76
CA GLU A 125 -12.67 1.48 -1.58
C GLU A 125 -11.13 1.55 -1.71
N LEU A 126 -10.65 1.79 -2.92
CA LEU A 126 -9.23 1.84 -3.25
C LEU A 126 -8.82 3.25 -3.64
N LEU A 127 -7.76 3.76 -3.02
CA LEU A 127 -7.09 5.01 -3.41
C LEU A 127 -5.70 4.67 -3.96
N MET A 128 -5.50 4.96 -5.23
CA MET A 128 -4.22 4.82 -5.92
C MET A 128 -3.54 6.18 -5.99
N ILE A 129 -2.36 6.32 -5.44
CA ILE A 129 -1.59 7.58 -5.42
C ILE A 129 -0.29 7.37 -6.19
N PHE A 130 -0.01 8.27 -7.14
CA PHE A 130 1.20 8.21 -7.98
C PHE A 130 1.86 9.57 -8.10
N GLY A 131 3.16 9.57 -8.36
CA GLY A 131 3.88 10.72 -8.89
C GLY A 131 3.73 10.80 -10.42
N GLU A 132 3.60 12.00 -10.96
CA GLU A 132 3.51 12.21 -12.42
C GLU A 132 4.77 11.76 -13.13
N SER A 133 5.93 12.03 -12.52
CA SER A 133 7.26 11.74 -13.05
C SER A 133 7.84 10.41 -12.52
N ASP A 134 7.00 9.50 -12.04
CA ASP A 134 7.43 8.20 -11.51
C ASP A 134 7.86 7.24 -12.64
N PRO A 135 9.17 6.91 -12.76
CA PRO A 135 9.66 6.01 -13.80
C PRO A 135 9.30 4.54 -13.55
N HIS A 136 8.96 4.17 -12.29
CA HIS A 136 8.61 2.80 -11.91
C HIS A 136 7.13 2.48 -12.18
N VAL A 137 6.27 3.50 -12.28
CA VAL A 137 4.86 3.34 -12.66
C VAL A 137 4.53 4.36 -13.74
N PRO A 138 4.97 4.13 -15.00
CA PRO A 138 4.79 5.06 -16.10
C PRO A 138 3.31 5.27 -16.44
N LYS A 139 3.03 6.29 -17.25
CA LYS A 139 1.64 6.67 -17.62
C LYS A 139 0.85 5.47 -18.15
N GLU A 140 1.44 4.69 -19.04
CA GLU A 140 0.81 3.50 -19.64
C GLU A 140 0.51 2.43 -18.57
N GLY A 141 1.40 2.28 -17.58
CA GLY A 141 1.19 1.40 -16.43
C GLY A 141 0.02 1.85 -15.56
N ARG A 142 -0.09 3.16 -15.29
CA ARG A 142 -1.23 3.73 -14.55
C ARG A 142 -2.55 3.58 -15.31
N GLU A 143 -2.53 3.74 -16.63
CA GLU A 143 -3.71 3.54 -17.50
C GLU A 143 -4.16 2.07 -17.49
N LYS A 144 -3.22 1.12 -17.55
CA LYS A 144 -3.52 -0.32 -17.44
C LYS A 144 -4.17 -0.66 -16.10
N ILE A 145 -3.65 -0.12 -14.99
CA ILE A 145 -4.27 -0.31 -13.66
C ILE A 145 -5.70 0.26 -13.65
N ARG A 146 -5.89 1.49 -14.14
CA ARG A 146 -7.22 2.11 -14.19
C ARG A 146 -8.21 1.30 -15.02
N ALA A 147 -7.81 0.84 -16.20
CA ALA A 147 -8.65 0.02 -17.06
C ALA A 147 -9.10 -1.28 -16.37
N ALA A 148 -8.17 -1.98 -15.71
CA ALA A 148 -8.49 -3.20 -14.98
C ALA A 148 -9.45 -2.95 -13.81
N LEU A 149 -9.24 -1.90 -13.01
CA LEU A 149 -10.13 -1.53 -11.92
C LEU A 149 -11.53 -1.14 -12.41
N GLN A 150 -11.60 -0.39 -13.51
CA GLN A 150 -12.87 0.01 -14.13
C GLN A 150 -13.63 -1.21 -14.67
N GLN A 151 -12.94 -2.11 -15.38
CA GLN A 151 -13.53 -3.34 -15.90
C GLN A 151 -14.05 -4.25 -14.79
N ALA A 152 -13.34 -4.29 -13.66
CA ALA A 152 -13.72 -5.09 -12.49
C ALA A 152 -14.82 -4.44 -11.62
N GLY A 153 -15.26 -3.21 -11.95
CA GLY A 153 -16.30 -2.49 -11.20
C GLY A 153 -15.87 -2.07 -9.79
N VAL A 154 -14.57 -1.93 -9.55
CA VAL A 154 -14.02 -1.53 -8.25
C VAL A 154 -14.37 -0.08 -7.94
N LYS A 155 -14.74 0.22 -6.70
CA LYS A 155 -14.85 1.60 -6.22
C LYS A 155 -13.44 2.14 -5.96
N TYR A 156 -12.92 2.98 -6.85
CA TYR A 156 -11.57 3.51 -6.72
C TYR A 156 -11.46 5.00 -7.05
N ARG A 157 -10.40 5.60 -6.56
CA ARG A 157 -9.93 6.94 -6.93
C ARG A 157 -8.45 6.88 -7.29
N VAL A 158 -8.04 7.74 -8.22
CA VAL A 158 -6.62 7.94 -8.55
C VAL A 158 -6.25 9.38 -8.25
N LYS A 159 -5.18 9.58 -7.52
CA LYS A 159 -4.54 10.87 -7.28
C LYS A 159 -3.17 10.88 -7.94
N LEU A 160 -2.87 11.95 -8.63
CA LEU A 160 -1.62 12.17 -9.32
C LEU A 160 -1.00 13.45 -8.77
N TYR A 161 0.23 13.38 -8.31
CA TYR A 161 0.97 14.50 -7.75
C TYR A 161 2.16 14.87 -8.63
N PRO A 162 2.54 16.15 -8.75
CA PRO A 162 3.70 16.59 -9.53
C PRO A 162 5.03 16.21 -8.84
N ALA A 163 5.24 14.92 -8.64
CA ALA A 163 6.33 14.34 -7.87
C ALA A 163 6.91 13.11 -8.57
N GLU A 164 8.07 12.64 -8.08
CA GLU A 164 8.70 11.40 -8.50
C GLU A 164 8.27 10.20 -7.66
N HIS A 165 8.88 9.03 -7.95
CA HIS A 165 8.73 7.83 -7.11
C HIS A 165 9.25 8.05 -5.69
N ALA A 166 8.54 7.53 -4.69
CA ALA A 166 8.90 7.61 -3.27
C ALA A 166 8.99 9.05 -2.70
N PHE A 167 8.21 9.98 -3.24
CA PHE A 167 8.17 11.37 -2.79
C PHE A 167 7.77 11.56 -1.31
N MET A 168 7.22 10.55 -0.67
CA MET A 168 6.88 10.57 0.76
C MET A 168 8.00 10.05 1.68
N ARG A 169 9.18 9.74 1.15
CA ARG A 169 10.32 9.28 1.93
C ARG A 169 11.17 10.48 2.34
N ASP A 170 11.07 10.89 3.59
CA ASP A 170 11.73 12.08 4.17
C ASP A 170 13.27 12.01 4.20
N GLU A 171 13.87 10.84 4.13
CA GLU A 171 15.33 10.66 4.02
C GLU A 171 15.83 10.65 2.56
N GLY A 172 14.96 10.84 1.57
CA GLY A 172 15.30 10.69 0.16
C GLY A 172 15.42 12.01 -0.60
N ALA A 173 16.30 12.07 -1.60
CA ALA A 173 16.46 13.25 -2.47
C ALA A 173 15.19 13.60 -3.28
N ARG A 174 14.22 12.69 -3.37
CA ARG A 174 12.93 12.87 -4.05
C ARG A 174 11.80 13.24 -3.10
N TYR A 175 12.11 13.54 -1.84
CA TYR A 175 11.12 13.95 -0.87
C TYR A 175 10.48 15.28 -1.27
N ASP A 176 9.15 15.28 -1.31
CA ASP A 176 8.34 16.46 -1.54
C ASP A 176 7.38 16.64 -0.36
N PRO A 177 7.60 17.62 0.52
CA PRO A 177 6.81 17.80 1.73
C PRO A 177 5.36 18.19 1.42
N GLU A 178 5.11 19.01 0.40
CA GLU A 178 3.76 19.46 0.04
C GLU A 178 2.94 18.31 -0.52
N CYS A 179 3.49 17.56 -1.49
CA CYS A 179 2.84 16.37 -2.03
C CYS A 179 2.64 15.30 -0.94
N THR A 180 3.59 15.17 0.00
CA THR A 180 3.50 14.24 1.13
C THR A 180 2.33 14.57 2.06
N ASP A 181 2.18 15.84 2.43
CA ASP A 181 1.10 16.27 3.32
C ASP A 181 -0.28 16.13 2.65
N MET A 182 -0.39 16.50 1.37
CA MET A 182 -1.62 16.30 0.59
C MET A 182 -1.98 14.81 0.45
N ALA A 183 -1.02 13.97 0.08
CA ALA A 183 -1.24 12.53 -0.10
C ALA A 183 -1.62 11.84 1.22
N PHE A 184 -1.00 12.26 2.33
CA PHE A 184 -1.35 11.78 3.67
C PHE A 184 -2.76 12.22 4.08
N ALA A 185 -3.16 13.47 3.80
CA ALA A 185 -4.50 13.98 4.05
C ALA A 185 -5.56 13.19 3.25
N ASP A 186 -5.29 12.87 1.98
CA ASP A 186 -6.16 12.04 1.15
C ASP A 186 -6.37 10.64 1.74
N MET A 187 -5.31 10.02 2.29
CA MET A 187 -5.39 8.73 2.99
C MET A 187 -6.29 8.83 4.23
N ILE A 188 -6.06 9.84 5.08
CA ILE A 188 -6.87 10.05 6.29
C ILE A 188 -8.32 10.31 5.93
N HIS A 189 -8.58 11.09 4.89
CA HIS A 189 -9.93 11.34 4.41
C HIS A 189 -10.63 10.04 3.96
N LEU A 190 -9.95 9.19 3.18
CA LEU A 190 -10.49 7.89 2.77
C LEU A 190 -10.87 7.05 4.00
N TYR A 191 -9.96 6.89 4.96
CA TYR A 191 -10.22 6.06 6.12
C TYR A 191 -11.38 6.58 6.96
N ARG A 192 -11.43 7.89 7.24
CA ARG A 192 -12.53 8.48 8.02
C ARG A 192 -13.87 8.36 7.31
N SER A 193 -13.94 8.63 6.02
CA SER A 193 -15.17 8.50 5.24
C SER A 193 -15.66 7.05 5.15
N THR A 194 -14.74 6.09 5.02
CA THR A 194 -15.11 4.67 4.90
C THR A 194 -15.45 4.05 6.26
N PHE A 195 -14.76 4.44 7.32
CA PHE A 195 -14.97 3.87 8.66
C PHE A 195 -16.02 4.61 9.49
N GLY A 196 -16.64 5.66 8.93
CA GLY A 196 -17.74 6.38 9.59
C GLY A 196 -17.29 7.24 10.77
N GLU A 197 -16.04 7.72 10.78
CA GLU A 197 -15.58 8.76 11.69
C GLU A 197 -15.93 10.13 11.11
N SER A 198 -16.74 10.92 11.83
CA SER A 198 -16.95 12.34 11.48
C SER A 198 -15.60 13.03 11.31
N SER A 199 -15.43 13.80 10.24
CA SER A 199 -14.33 14.75 10.13
C SER A 199 -14.36 15.60 11.42
N ARG A 200 -13.32 15.50 12.26
CA ARG A 200 -13.13 16.53 13.29
C ARG A 200 -13.01 17.83 12.51
N ALA A 201 -13.97 18.72 12.72
CA ALA A 201 -13.82 20.09 12.25
C ALA A 201 -12.48 20.59 12.82
N THR A 202 -11.59 20.97 11.93
CA THR A 202 -10.34 21.62 12.33
C THR A 202 -10.74 22.90 13.05
N PRO A 203 -10.17 23.21 14.22
CA PRO A 203 -10.48 24.45 14.95
C PRO A 203 -10.07 25.67 14.16
#